data_2300c3bb8afe914a8f7e30c55cdda057
#
_entry.id   2300c3bb8afe914a8f7e30c55cdda057
#
_cell.length_a   1.000
_cell.length_b   1.000
_cell.length_c   1.000
_cell.angle_alpha   90.00
_cell.angle_beta   90.00
_cell.angle_gamma   90.00
#
_symmetry.space_group_name_H-M   'P 1'
#
loop_
_entity.id
_entity.type
_entity.pdbx_description
1 polymer ?
#
loop_
_entity_poly.entity_id
_entity_poly.type
_entity_poly.pdbx_seq_one_letter_code
_entity_poly.pdbx_strand_id
1 'polypeptide(L)'
;EYINTYFIAEKTGNLNYKQMKAQVHSLRNPEIEISNNIENPHLSTRKQPVTVVELDDLTPYSIGQLFALWENKSIFNSLHYSTNAFDQFGVELGKKNTKKFL
;
A
#
# COMPACT_ATOMS: atom_id res chain seq x y z
N GLU A 1 0.39 -16.38 2.77
CA GLU A 1 0.83 -15.05 3.16
C GLU A 1 -0.09 -14.00 2.58
N TYR A 2 -0.52 -13.04 3.40
CA TYR A 2 -1.41 -11.97 2.98
C TYR A 2 -0.62 -10.67 2.84
N ILE A 3 -0.83 -9.99 1.72
CA ILE A 3 -0.25 -8.69 1.46
C ILE A 3 -1.35 -7.64 1.60
N ASN A 4 -1.16 -6.68 2.51
CA ASN A 4 -2.10 -5.58 2.65
C ASN A 4 -1.82 -4.55 1.56
N THR A 5 -2.81 -4.32 0.71
CA THR A 5 -2.72 -3.35 -0.37
C THR A 5 -3.33 -2.03 0.06
N TYR A 6 -2.63 -0.93 -0.19
CA TYR A 6 -3.10 0.41 0.12
C TYR A 6 -3.52 1.11 -1.15
N PHE A 7 -4.71 1.68 -1.11
CA PHE A 7 -5.21 2.56 -2.17
C PHE A 7 -5.37 3.96 -1.60
N ILE A 8 -4.78 4.93 -2.27
CA ILE A 8 -4.82 6.33 -1.87
C ILE A 8 -5.44 7.11 -3.01
N ALA A 9 -6.53 7.80 -2.74
CA ALA A 9 -7.25 8.54 -3.77
C ALA A 9 -7.92 9.79 -3.22
N GLU A 10 -8.05 10.79 -4.06
CA GLU A 10 -8.89 11.95 -3.78
C GLU A 10 -10.35 11.51 -3.91
N LYS A 11 -11.15 11.83 -2.90
CA LYS A 11 -12.57 11.48 -2.87
C LYS A 11 -13.34 12.37 -3.83
N THR A 12 -13.51 11.89 -5.06
CA THR A 12 -14.20 12.61 -6.12
C THR A 12 -15.21 11.69 -6.82
N GLY A 13 -15.98 12.27 -7.74
CA GLY A 13 -16.84 11.47 -8.62
C GLY A 13 -16.16 11.10 -9.94
N ASN A 14 -14.86 11.32 -10.08
CA ASN A 14 -14.16 11.10 -11.34
C ASN A 14 -13.88 9.61 -11.61
N LEU A 15 -13.41 9.32 -12.81
CA LEU A 15 -13.18 7.95 -13.27
C LEU A 15 -12.11 7.22 -12.42
N ASN A 16 -11.04 7.91 -12.06
CA ASN A 16 -9.96 7.31 -11.28
C ASN A 16 -10.46 6.81 -9.92
N TYR A 17 -11.28 7.60 -9.25
CA TYR A 17 -11.87 7.20 -7.98
C TYR A 17 -12.78 5.97 -8.14
N LYS A 18 -13.60 5.96 -9.19
CA LYS A 18 -14.49 4.84 -9.49
C LYS A 18 -13.72 3.57 -9.82
N GLN A 19 -12.63 3.68 -10.57
CA GLN A 19 -11.75 2.55 -10.88
C GLN A 19 -11.09 2.00 -9.63
N MET A 20 -10.63 2.86 -8.74
CA MET A 20 -10.07 2.43 -7.46
C MET A 20 -11.09 1.64 -6.64
N LYS A 21 -12.32 2.14 -6.53
CA LYS A 21 -13.39 1.44 -5.81
C LYS A 21 -13.68 0.07 -6.40
N ALA A 22 -13.68 -0.04 -7.73
CA ALA A 22 -13.89 -1.33 -8.41
C ALA A 22 -12.78 -2.32 -8.09
N GLN A 23 -11.52 -1.88 -8.10
CA GLN A 23 -10.39 -2.74 -7.76
C GLN A 23 -10.44 -3.19 -6.30
N VAL A 24 -10.79 -2.30 -5.39
CA VAL A 24 -10.95 -2.64 -3.97
C VAL A 24 -12.02 -3.71 -3.80
N HIS A 25 -13.14 -3.55 -4.49
CA HIS A 25 -14.23 -4.53 -4.44
C HIS A 25 -13.77 -5.91 -4.92
N SER A 26 -13.03 -5.97 -6.02
CA SER A 26 -12.52 -7.22 -6.58
C SER A 26 -11.54 -7.91 -5.64
N LEU A 27 -10.67 -7.16 -4.97
CA LEU A 27 -9.73 -7.73 -4.02
C LEU A 27 -10.40 -8.25 -2.74
N ARG A 28 -11.49 -7.61 -2.33
CA ARG A 28 -12.24 -8.01 -1.14
C ARG A 28 -13.20 -9.16 -1.40
N ASN A 29 -13.63 -9.35 -2.65
CA ASN A 29 -14.65 -10.32 -3.03
C ASN A 29 -14.21 -11.17 -4.23
N PRO A 30 -13.07 -11.87 -4.16
CA PRO A 30 -12.55 -12.63 -5.30
C PRO A 30 -13.45 -13.82 -5.69
N GLU A 31 -14.19 -14.37 -4.76
CA GLU A 31 -15.07 -15.52 -5.03
C GLU A 31 -16.15 -15.19 -6.06
N ILE A 32 -16.64 -13.95 -6.07
CA ILE A 32 -17.65 -13.49 -7.02
C ILE A 32 -17.08 -13.50 -8.44
N GLU A 33 -15.86 -13.00 -8.59
CA GLU A 33 -15.17 -12.95 -9.88
C GLU A 33 -14.82 -14.35 -10.38
N ILE A 34 -14.37 -15.23 -9.50
CA ILE A 34 -14.05 -16.61 -9.83
C ILE A 34 -15.27 -17.37 -10.32
N SER A 35 -16.41 -17.20 -9.68
CA SER A 35 -17.64 -17.89 -10.08
C SER A 35 -18.09 -17.51 -11.49
N ASN A 36 -17.74 -16.33 -11.96
CA ASN A 36 -18.06 -15.85 -13.30
C ASN A 36 -16.98 -16.20 -14.35
N ASN A 37 -15.77 -16.58 -13.91
CA ASN A 37 -14.60 -16.81 -14.78
C ASN A 37 -13.83 -18.03 -14.31
N ILE A 38 -14.50 -19.16 -14.17
CA ILE A 38 -13.92 -20.42 -13.65
C ILE A 38 -12.71 -20.88 -14.46
N GLU A 39 -12.68 -20.58 -15.75
CA GLU A 39 -11.62 -21.06 -16.66
C GLU A 39 -10.36 -20.19 -16.63
N ASN A 40 -10.36 -19.08 -15.89
CA ASN A 40 -9.19 -18.19 -15.83
C ASN A 40 -8.35 -18.51 -14.60
N PRO A 41 -7.21 -19.23 -14.76
CA PRO A 41 -6.38 -19.62 -13.62
C PRO A 41 -5.59 -18.44 -13.02
N HIS A 42 -5.59 -17.29 -13.68
CA HIS A 42 -4.85 -16.10 -13.23
C HIS A 42 -5.65 -15.23 -12.26
N LEU A 43 -6.94 -15.51 -12.07
CA LEU A 43 -7.74 -14.78 -11.11
C LEU A 43 -7.30 -15.11 -9.68
N SER A 44 -7.24 -14.09 -8.85
CA SER A 44 -6.93 -14.27 -7.44
C SER A 44 -8.01 -15.11 -6.77
N THR A 45 -7.60 -16.16 -6.11
CA THR A 45 -8.52 -17.04 -5.37
C THR A 45 -8.58 -16.68 -3.90
N ARG A 46 -7.80 -15.73 -3.46
CA ARG A 46 -7.65 -15.41 -2.05
C ARG A 46 -8.11 -13.98 -1.76
N LYS A 47 -8.98 -13.86 -0.76
CA LYS A 47 -9.41 -12.57 -0.25
C LYS A 47 -8.22 -11.84 0.36
N GLN A 48 -7.99 -10.59 -0.04
CA GLN A 48 -6.84 -9.79 0.40
C GLN A 48 -7.28 -8.69 1.34
N PRO A 49 -6.48 -8.39 2.38
CA PRO A 49 -6.73 -7.19 3.18
C PRO A 49 -6.41 -5.94 2.38
N VAL A 50 -7.30 -4.97 2.45
CA VAL A 50 -7.17 -3.71 1.70
C VAL A 50 -7.42 -2.54 2.64
N THR A 51 -6.53 -1.56 2.61
CA THR A 51 -6.69 -0.29 3.31
C THR A 51 -6.90 0.82 2.29
N VAL A 52 -7.95 1.59 2.47
CA VAL A 52 -8.26 2.72 1.58
C VAL A 52 -8.07 4.01 2.35
N VAL A 53 -7.26 4.91 1.80
CA VAL A 53 -7.07 6.26 2.33
C VAL A 53 -7.69 7.24 1.35
N GLU A 54 -8.78 7.87 1.76
CA GLU A 54 -9.47 8.86 0.94
C GLU A 54 -9.09 10.25 1.42
N LEU A 55 -8.64 11.09 0.48
CA LEU A 55 -8.31 12.47 0.72
C LEU A 55 -9.45 13.36 0.22
N ASP A 56 -9.82 14.38 0.98
CA ASP A 56 -10.84 15.33 0.55
C ASP A 56 -10.37 16.15 -0.65
N ASP A 57 -9.08 16.46 -0.71
CA ASP A 57 -8.46 17.18 -1.80
C ASP A 57 -6.99 16.77 -1.98
N LEU A 58 -6.41 17.08 -3.14
CA LEU A 58 -4.99 16.90 -3.41
C LEU A 58 -4.28 18.26 -3.31
N THR A 59 -4.00 18.68 -2.09
CA THR A 59 -3.27 19.91 -1.81
C THR A 59 -1.92 19.59 -1.17
N PRO A 60 -0.95 20.52 -1.20
CA PRO A 60 0.30 20.29 -0.45
C PRO A 60 0.07 19.98 1.03
N TYR A 61 -0.98 20.56 1.61
CA TYR A 61 -1.33 20.31 3.01
C TYR A 61 -1.78 18.85 3.23
N SER A 62 -2.72 18.35 2.41
CA SER A 62 -3.19 16.96 2.57
C SER A 62 -2.10 15.95 2.25
N ILE A 63 -1.24 16.21 1.28
CA ILE A 63 -0.11 15.35 0.97
C ILE A 63 0.91 15.35 2.11
N GLY A 64 1.18 16.50 2.72
CA GLY A 64 2.02 16.60 3.90
C GLY A 64 1.47 15.79 5.09
N GLN A 65 0.17 15.86 5.31
CA GLN A 65 -0.49 15.04 6.32
C GLN A 65 -0.35 13.54 6.03
N LEU A 66 -0.44 13.14 4.77
CA LEU A 66 -0.27 11.74 4.35
C LEU A 66 1.15 11.26 4.65
N PHE A 67 2.18 12.06 4.34
CA PHE A 67 3.56 11.72 4.67
C PHE A 67 3.78 11.60 6.17
N ALA A 68 3.22 12.52 6.96
CA ALA A 68 3.31 12.46 8.42
C ALA A 68 2.64 11.19 8.96
N LEU A 69 1.50 10.81 8.39
CA LEU A 69 0.82 9.56 8.77
C LEU A 69 1.72 8.35 8.53
N TRP A 70 2.40 8.29 7.38
CA TRP A 70 3.29 7.19 7.03
C TRP A 70 4.52 7.14 7.92
N GLU A 71 5.12 8.31 8.22
CA GLU A 71 6.25 8.41 9.15
C GLU A 71 5.87 7.89 10.53
N ASN A 72 4.73 8.35 11.06
CA ASN A 72 4.24 7.91 12.37
C ASN A 72 3.93 6.42 12.38
N LYS A 73 3.34 5.90 11.32
CA LYS A 73 3.06 4.48 11.16
C LYS A 73 4.35 3.66 11.20
N SER A 74 5.40 4.11 10.53
CA SER A 74 6.70 3.43 10.51
C SER A 74 7.33 3.41 11.90
N ILE A 75 7.24 4.51 12.64
CA ILE A 75 7.74 4.61 14.02
C ILE A 75 6.99 3.64 14.93
N PHE A 76 5.67 3.63 14.87
CA PHE A 76 4.86 2.71 15.68
C PHE A 76 5.13 1.25 15.35
N ASN A 77 5.27 0.93 14.06
CA ASN A 77 5.58 -0.43 13.63
C ASN A 77 6.97 -0.87 14.14
N SER A 78 7.94 0.05 14.14
CA SER A 78 9.29 -0.27 14.65
C SER A 78 9.26 -0.59 16.13
N LEU A 79 8.45 0.14 16.93
CA LEU A 79 8.26 -0.15 18.34
C LEU A 79 7.61 -1.52 18.56
N HIS A 80 6.60 -1.83 17.74
CA HIS A 80 5.90 -3.11 17.81
C HIS A 80 6.81 -4.29 17.51
N TYR A 81 7.68 -4.16 16.49
CA TYR A 81 8.60 -5.22 16.07
C TYR A 81 9.99 -5.13 16.71
N SER A 82 10.20 -4.19 17.64
CA SER A 82 11.47 -3.99 18.33
C SER A 82 12.64 -3.73 17.34
N THR A 83 12.38 -2.95 16.30
CA THR A 83 13.36 -2.56 15.30
C THR A 83 13.62 -1.06 15.35
N ASN A 84 14.74 -0.63 14.77
CA ASN A 84 15.04 0.79 14.65
C ASN A 84 14.41 1.35 13.37
N ALA A 85 13.49 2.29 13.50
CA ALA A 85 12.78 2.91 12.37
C ALA A 85 13.70 3.73 11.46
N PHE A 86 14.85 4.16 11.97
CA PHE A 86 15.77 5.05 11.27
C PHE A 86 17.01 4.33 10.74
N ASP A 87 17.02 3.00 10.82
CA ASP A 87 18.14 2.19 10.39
C ASP A 87 17.66 1.08 9.46
N GLN A 88 18.42 0.82 8.43
CA GLN A 88 18.15 -0.26 7.48
C GLN A 88 19.47 -0.87 7.05
N PHE A 89 19.67 -2.14 7.42
CA PHE A 89 20.94 -2.84 7.15
C PHE A 89 21.31 -2.85 5.66
N GLY A 90 20.33 -3.00 4.76
CA GLY A 90 20.57 -2.96 3.32
C GLY A 90 21.14 -1.62 2.85
N VAL A 91 20.65 -0.53 3.41
CA VAL A 91 21.15 0.81 3.08
C VAL A 91 22.60 0.99 3.58
N GLU A 92 22.87 0.56 4.79
CA GLU A 92 24.23 0.63 5.35
C GLU A 92 25.21 -0.21 4.53
N LEU A 93 24.81 -1.40 4.11
CA LEU A 93 25.62 -2.25 3.24
C LEU A 93 25.91 -1.55 1.91
N GLY A 94 24.93 -0.91 1.32
CA GLY A 94 25.09 -0.13 0.08
C GLY A 94 26.10 0.99 0.24
N LYS A 95 26.03 1.72 1.34
CA LYS A 95 27.00 2.78 1.65
C LYS A 95 28.42 2.24 1.79
N LYS A 96 28.59 1.13 2.50
CA LYS A 96 29.89 0.48 2.66
C LYS A 96 30.46 0.03 1.32
N ASN A 97 29.63 -0.57 0.48
CA ASN A 97 30.04 -1.04 -0.85
C ASN A 97 30.39 0.13 -1.76
N THR A 98 29.66 1.23 -1.69
CA THR A 98 29.95 2.43 -2.45
C THR A 98 31.38 2.92 -2.17
N LYS A 99 31.80 2.93 -0.91
CA LYS A 99 33.16 3.33 -0.53
C LYS A 99 34.22 2.44 -1.15
N LYS A 100 33.95 1.15 -1.35
CA LYS A 100 34.90 0.23 -1.98
C LYS A 100 35.11 0.52 -3.47
N PHE A 101 34.13 1.10 -4.15
CA PHE A 101 34.19 1.36 -5.58
C PHE A 101 34.55 2.82 -5.93
N LEU A 102 34.72 3.65 -4.94
CA LEU A 102 35.23 5.01 -5.12
C LEU A 102 36.73 5.04 -5.04
#